data_376210e608e2682c0eed21529b80bcd1
#
_entry.id   376210e608e2682c0eed21529b80bcd1
#
_cell.length_a   1.000
_cell.length_b   1.000
_cell.length_c   1.000
_cell.angle_alpha   90.00
_cell.angle_beta   90.00
_cell.angle_gamma   90.00
#
_symmetry.space_group_name_H-M   'P 1'
#
loop_
_entity.id
_entity.type
_entity.pdbx_description
1 polymer ?
#
loop_
_entity_poly.entity_id
_entity_poly.type
_entity_poly.pdbx_seq_one_letter_code
_entity_poly.pdbx_strand_id
1 'polypeptide(L)'
;MNYMDTKTSFLRLDPNVVSSCAEAIKKEGWIFLPGKQWQESFSLTNEERISFSLYWEGLELDLHMVDNGSYRYRRYGSFEVEPAQGRITMLPHGPYVQSKAVNPLNGDVERHFSPLENNFVAHPFFSALLLGLGEMYNQVCGTAATWIARLHPYRIKAELHVPGKPTPEGRHRDGVD
;
A
#
# COMPACT_ATOMS: atom_id res chain seq x y z
N MET A 1 14.50 42.01 5.24
CA MET A 1 14.18 40.94 4.27
C MET A 1 14.13 39.64 5.10
N ASN A 2 12.93 39.34 5.63
CA ASN A 2 12.74 38.21 6.53
C ASN A 2 12.61 36.92 5.69
N TYR A 3 13.61 36.07 5.73
CA TYR A 3 13.49 34.69 5.28
C TYR A 3 12.55 33.98 6.27
N MET A 4 11.31 33.68 5.83
CA MET A 4 10.49 32.69 6.48
C MET A 4 11.12 31.33 6.22
N ASP A 5 11.71 30.78 7.26
CA ASP A 5 12.19 29.40 7.29
C ASP A 5 10.95 28.50 7.37
N THR A 6 10.39 28.17 6.20
CA THR A 6 9.32 27.16 6.10
C THR A 6 9.98 25.82 6.34
N LYS A 7 10.05 25.38 7.59
CA LYS A 7 10.24 23.97 7.94
C LYS A 7 9.14 23.17 7.26
N THR A 8 9.42 22.70 6.07
CA THR A 8 8.62 21.66 5.42
C THR A 8 8.78 20.42 6.30
N SER A 9 7.83 20.21 7.20
CA SER A 9 7.73 19.00 8.00
C SER A 9 7.50 17.85 7.03
N PHE A 10 8.54 17.14 6.66
CA PHE A 10 8.38 15.91 5.88
C PHE A 10 7.65 14.90 6.76
N LEU A 11 6.50 14.43 6.32
CA LEU A 11 5.81 13.31 6.96
C LEU A 11 6.76 12.11 7.03
N ARG A 12 6.86 11.50 8.19
CA ARG A 12 7.68 10.32 8.44
C ARG A 12 6.97 9.42 9.45
N LEU A 13 7.11 8.13 9.29
CA LEU A 13 6.72 7.20 10.33
C LEU A 13 7.66 7.36 11.54
N ASP A 14 7.09 7.46 12.74
CA ASP A 14 7.86 7.59 13.99
C ASP A 14 8.85 6.42 14.12
N PRO A 15 10.17 6.69 14.29
CA PRO A 15 11.18 5.64 14.42
C PRO A 15 10.94 4.67 15.57
N ASN A 16 10.32 5.12 16.68
CA ASN A 16 9.97 4.24 17.80
C ASN A 16 8.86 3.24 17.39
N VAL A 17 7.90 3.72 16.59
CA VAL A 17 6.85 2.85 16.02
C VAL A 17 7.46 1.86 15.03
N VAL A 18 8.38 2.30 14.16
CA VAL A 18 9.12 1.41 13.25
C VAL A 18 9.80 0.29 14.04
N SER A 19 10.56 0.62 15.09
CA SER A 19 11.32 -0.36 15.88
C SER A 19 10.40 -1.31 16.62
N SER A 20 9.37 -0.80 17.29
CA SER A 20 8.42 -1.66 18.05
C SER A 20 7.63 -2.60 17.13
N CYS A 21 7.24 -2.12 15.94
CA CYS A 21 6.59 -2.95 14.93
C CYS A 21 7.53 -4.02 14.38
N ALA A 22 8.78 -3.67 14.09
CA ALA A 22 9.77 -4.62 13.61
C ALA A 22 10.04 -5.75 14.64
N GLU A 23 10.15 -5.43 15.91
CA GLU A 23 10.28 -6.41 16.99
C GLU A 23 9.06 -7.33 17.07
N ALA A 24 7.85 -6.78 17.02
CA ALA A 24 6.62 -7.56 17.04
C ALA A 24 6.53 -8.50 15.83
N ILE A 25 6.86 -8.02 14.61
CA ILE A 25 6.86 -8.84 13.40
C ILE A 25 7.91 -9.95 13.48
N LYS A 26 9.12 -9.68 13.99
CA LYS A 26 10.15 -10.72 14.21
C LYS A 26 9.67 -11.83 15.12
N LYS A 27 8.95 -11.46 16.19
CA LYS A 27 8.53 -12.40 17.23
C LYS A 27 7.27 -13.18 16.84
N GLU A 28 6.25 -12.46 16.33
CA GLU A 28 4.89 -13.00 16.15
C GLU A 28 4.53 -13.25 14.66
N GLY A 29 5.34 -12.72 13.71
CA GLY A 29 5.08 -12.79 12.28
C GLY A 29 4.06 -11.76 11.77
N TRP A 30 3.43 -10.99 12.64
CA TRP A 30 2.43 -9.99 12.28
C TRP A 30 2.30 -8.91 13.36
N ILE A 31 1.66 -7.79 13.01
CA ILE A 31 1.24 -6.74 13.95
C ILE A 31 -0.07 -6.11 13.49
N PHE A 32 -0.89 -5.70 14.44
CA PHE A 32 -2.08 -4.89 14.22
C PHE A 32 -1.92 -3.54 14.92
N LEU A 33 -2.06 -2.46 14.16
CA LEU A 33 -2.09 -1.10 14.70
C LEU A 33 -3.50 -0.50 14.48
N PRO A 34 -4.17 -0.02 15.54
CA PRO A 34 -5.42 0.72 15.41
C PRO A 34 -5.25 1.97 14.54
N GLY A 35 -6.26 2.33 13.75
CA GLY A 35 -6.18 3.43 12.79
C GLY A 35 -5.78 4.78 13.42
N LYS A 36 -6.23 5.06 14.65
CA LYS A 36 -5.81 6.26 15.39
C LYS A 36 -4.32 6.26 15.69
N GLN A 37 -3.79 5.15 16.19
CA GLN A 37 -2.36 4.99 16.49
C GLN A 37 -1.52 5.12 15.22
N TRP A 38 -2.00 4.54 14.12
CA TRP A 38 -1.36 4.65 12.82
C TRP A 38 -1.31 6.11 12.33
N GLN A 39 -2.41 6.86 12.45
CA GLN A 39 -2.47 8.28 12.11
C GLN A 39 -1.48 9.11 12.95
N GLU A 40 -1.44 8.88 14.25
CA GLU A 40 -0.53 9.55 15.18
C GLU A 40 0.95 9.25 14.86
N SER A 41 1.26 8.02 14.45
CA SER A 41 2.63 7.60 14.09
C SER A 41 3.24 8.37 12.92
N PHE A 42 2.42 8.93 12.04
CA PHE A 42 2.86 9.78 10.93
C PHE A 42 2.69 11.27 11.20
N SER A 43 2.14 11.65 12.35
CA SER A 43 1.72 13.04 12.62
C SER A 43 0.76 13.61 11.55
N LEU A 44 -0.07 12.74 10.97
CA LEU A 44 -1.05 13.12 9.95
C LEU A 44 -2.14 14.02 10.54
N THR A 45 -2.38 15.15 9.89
CA THR A 45 -3.58 15.95 10.15
C THR A 45 -4.84 15.25 9.64
N ASN A 46 -5.99 15.66 10.13
CA ASN A 46 -7.26 15.15 9.62
C ASN A 46 -7.47 15.48 8.15
N GLU A 47 -7.05 16.67 7.71
CA GLU A 47 -7.13 17.12 6.32
C GLU A 47 -6.29 16.23 5.40
N GLU A 48 -5.05 15.94 5.77
CA GLU A 48 -4.17 15.05 5.00
C GLU A 48 -4.73 13.63 4.92
N ARG A 49 -5.26 13.12 6.04
CA ARG A 49 -5.91 11.80 6.06
C ARG A 49 -7.14 11.76 5.15
N ILE A 50 -7.99 12.78 5.22
CA ILE A 50 -9.20 12.87 4.38
C ILE A 50 -8.79 13.00 2.90
N SER A 51 -7.88 13.92 2.56
CA SER A 51 -7.42 14.10 1.17
C SER A 51 -6.85 12.82 0.58
N PHE A 52 -6.06 12.06 1.35
CA PHE A 52 -5.54 10.77 0.90
C PHE A 52 -6.65 9.73 0.71
N SER A 53 -7.66 9.70 1.59
CA SER A 53 -8.76 8.74 1.49
C SER A 53 -9.65 8.96 0.26
N LEU A 54 -9.71 10.17 -0.29
CA LEU A 54 -10.51 10.48 -1.48
C LEU A 54 -10.04 9.75 -2.75
N TYR A 55 -8.78 9.32 -2.81
CA TYR A 55 -8.29 8.54 -3.96
C TYR A 55 -8.99 7.19 -4.13
N TRP A 56 -9.61 6.65 -3.07
CA TRP A 56 -10.43 5.43 -3.17
C TRP A 56 -11.73 5.64 -3.95
N GLU A 57 -12.20 6.89 -4.12
CA GLU A 57 -13.35 7.21 -4.97
C GLU A 57 -13.03 7.11 -6.46
N GLY A 58 -11.76 7.34 -6.84
CA GLY A 58 -11.26 7.27 -8.22
C GLY A 58 -10.79 5.88 -8.67
N LEU A 59 -11.00 4.83 -7.86
CA LEU A 59 -10.63 3.47 -8.26
C LEU A 59 -11.56 2.96 -9.38
N GLU A 60 -11.00 2.15 -10.29
CA GLU A 60 -11.72 1.61 -11.44
C GLU A 60 -12.18 0.18 -11.20
N LEU A 61 -13.25 -0.23 -11.87
CA LEU A 61 -13.84 -1.56 -11.75
C LEU A 61 -12.79 -2.64 -12.11
N ASP A 62 -12.65 -3.64 -11.23
CA ASP A 62 -11.84 -4.82 -11.49
C ASP A 62 -12.56 -5.77 -12.43
N LEU A 63 -12.10 -5.82 -13.67
CA LEU A 63 -12.67 -6.68 -14.72
C LEU A 63 -12.15 -8.14 -14.67
N HIS A 64 -11.28 -8.46 -13.72
CA HIS A 64 -10.64 -9.77 -13.59
C HIS A 64 -11.24 -10.63 -12.47
N MET A 65 -12.46 -10.32 -12.05
CA MET A 65 -13.17 -11.10 -11.04
C MET A 65 -13.69 -12.40 -11.63
N VAL A 66 -13.35 -13.54 -11.03
CA VAL A 66 -13.78 -14.88 -11.50
C VAL A 66 -15.32 -15.03 -11.49
N ASP A 67 -15.99 -14.39 -10.53
CA ASP A 67 -17.45 -14.40 -10.41
C ASP A 67 -18.14 -13.30 -11.24
N ASN A 68 -17.39 -12.59 -12.10
CA ASN A 68 -17.86 -11.41 -12.85
C ASN A 68 -18.51 -10.33 -11.97
N GLY A 69 -18.14 -10.28 -10.70
CA GLY A 69 -18.70 -9.33 -9.74
C GLY A 69 -18.31 -7.89 -10.07
N SER A 70 -19.29 -6.97 -9.98
CA SER A 70 -19.09 -5.53 -10.22
C SER A 70 -18.88 -4.73 -8.94
N TYR A 71 -18.44 -5.37 -7.88
CA TYR A 71 -18.34 -4.78 -6.54
C TYR A 71 -16.91 -4.41 -6.12
N ARG A 72 -15.85 -4.87 -6.83
CA ARG A 72 -14.46 -4.57 -6.52
C ARG A 72 -13.87 -3.55 -7.48
N TYR A 73 -13.30 -2.49 -6.94
CA TYR A 73 -12.63 -1.42 -7.66
C TYR A 73 -11.18 -1.37 -7.23
N ARG A 74 -10.24 -1.21 -8.15
CA ARG A 74 -8.81 -1.17 -7.83
C ARG A 74 -7.98 -0.45 -8.88
N ARG A 75 -6.76 -0.12 -8.48
CA ARG A 75 -5.65 0.28 -9.34
C ARG A 75 -4.41 -0.50 -8.95
N TYR A 76 -3.35 -0.39 -9.73
CA TYR A 76 -2.10 -1.09 -9.50
C TYR A 76 -0.91 -0.20 -9.80
N GLY A 77 0.18 -0.37 -9.04
CA GLY A 77 1.48 0.22 -9.31
C GLY A 77 2.60 -0.49 -8.59
N SER A 78 3.79 -0.47 -9.17
CA SER A 78 5.00 -1.05 -8.59
C SER A 78 6.06 0.01 -8.40
N PHE A 79 6.80 -0.10 -7.31
CA PHE A 79 7.82 0.86 -6.91
C PHE A 79 9.06 0.15 -6.39
N GLU A 80 10.21 0.68 -6.75
CA GLU A 80 11.45 0.40 -6.05
C GLU A 80 11.57 1.38 -4.88
N VAL A 81 11.82 0.86 -3.69
CA VAL A 81 11.90 1.64 -2.44
C VAL A 81 13.26 1.41 -1.81
N GLU A 82 14.01 2.49 -1.63
CA GLU A 82 15.36 2.51 -1.05
C GLU A 82 15.34 3.36 0.23
N PRO A 83 14.96 2.78 1.37
CA PRO A 83 14.75 3.55 2.60
C PRO A 83 15.99 4.30 3.06
N ALA A 84 17.18 3.69 2.94
CA ALA A 84 18.44 4.30 3.34
C ALA A 84 18.79 5.57 2.54
N GLN A 85 18.33 5.68 1.28
CA GLN A 85 18.50 6.84 0.41
C GLN A 85 17.31 7.79 0.45
N GLY A 86 16.20 7.41 1.12
CA GLY A 86 14.95 8.15 1.09
C GLY A 86 14.35 8.24 -0.32
N ARG A 87 14.59 7.24 -1.17
CA ARG A 87 14.22 7.26 -2.59
C ARG A 87 13.11 6.24 -2.89
N ILE A 88 12.17 6.69 -3.71
CA ILE A 88 11.11 5.85 -4.28
C ILE A 88 11.11 6.09 -5.78
N THR A 89 11.22 5.03 -6.55
CA THR A 89 11.20 5.07 -8.02
C THR A 89 9.99 4.27 -8.51
N MET A 90 9.08 4.93 -9.23
CA MET A 90 7.98 4.22 -9.88
C MET A 90 8.53 3.36 -11.01
N LEU A 91 8.20 2.09 -11.00
CA LEU A 91 8.57 1.14 -12.06
C LEU A 91 7.61 1.28 -13.26
N PRO A 92 8.05 0.88 -14.46
CA PRO A 92 7.17 0.86 -15.62
C PRO A 92 5.86 0.12 -15.34
N HIS A 93 4.74 0.72 -15.72
CA HIS A 93 3.44 0.09 -15.56
C HIS A 93 3.30 -1.08 -16.53
N GLY A 94 2.79 -2.19 -16.02
CA GLY A 94 2.57 -3.42 -16.80
C GLY A 94 1.49 -4.28 -16.18
N PRO A 95 1.20 -5.44 -16.76
CA PRO A 95 0.23 -6.38 -16.19
C PRO A 95 0.69 -6.90 -14.83
N TYR A 96 -0.27 -7.18 -13.97
CA TYR A 96 -0.01 -7.91 -12.74
C TYR A 96 -0.14 -9.42 -13.02
N VAL A 97 0.95 -10.13 -12.78
CA VAL A 97 1.05 -11.58 -12.96
C VAL A 97 1.52 -12.20 -11.65
N GLN A 98 0.97 -13.34 -11.31
CA GLN A 98 1.47 -14.24 -10.26
C GLN A 98 1.68 -15.62 -10.89
N SER A 99 2.67 -16.37 -10.40
CA SER A 99 2.84 -17.75 -10.84
C SER A 99 1.71 -18.65 -10.35
N LYS A 100 1.48 -19.76 -11.02
CA LYS A 100 0.54 -20.81 -10.56
C LYS A 100 0.93 -21.40 -9.21
N ALA A 101 2.21 -21.40 -8.88
CA ALA A 101 2.69 -21.88 -7.58
C ALA A 101 2.16 -21.00 -6.43
N VAL A 102 2.01 -19.69 -6.68
CA VAL A 102 1.52 -18.71 -5.70
C VAL A 102 0.00 -18.56 -5.76
N ASN A 103 -0.55 -18.55 -6.96
CA ASN A 103 -1.99 -18.40 -7.20
C ASN A 103 -2.52 -19.52 -8.11
N PRO A 104 -2.93 -20.66 -7.56
CA PRO A 104 -3.41 -21.80 -8.34
C PRO A 104 -4.62 -21.50 -9.22
N LEU A 105 -5.45 -20.50 -8.85
CA LEU A 105 -6.68 -20.16 -9.58
C LEU A 105 -6.42 -19.22 -10.76
N ASN A 106 -5.63 -18.16 -10.55
CA ASN A 106 -5.41 -17.09 -11.52
C ASN A 106 -3.92 -16.89 -11.85
N GLY A 107 -3.07 -17.87 -11.53
CA GLY A 107 -1.66 -17.81 -11.88
C GLY A 107 -1.43 -17.88 -13.38
N ASP A 108 -0.33 -17.27 -13.84
CA ASP A 108 0.09 -17.12 -15.23
C ASP A 108 -0.90 -16.34 -16.11
N VAL A 109 -1.89 -15.65 -15.50
CA VAL A 109 -2.84 -14.80 -16.21
C VAL A 109 -2.40 -13.34 -16.05
N GLU A 110 -2.21 -12.65 -17.16
CA GLU A 110 -1.99 -11.22 -17.17
C GLU A 110 -3.27 -10.48 -16.80
N ARG A 111 -3.21 -9.69 -15.73
CA ARG A 111 -4.31 -8.84 -15.28
C ARG A 111 -3.92 -7.38 -15.43
N HIS A 112 -4.60 -6.69 -16.32
CA HIS A 112 -4.35 -5.30 -16.65
C HIS A 112 -5.24 -4.41 -15.78
N PHE A 113 -4.64 -3.72 -14.82
CA PHE A 113 -5.32 -2.74 -13.98
C PHE A 113 -4.89 -1.34 -14.36
N SER A 114 -5.73 -0.36 -14.16
CA SER A 114 -5.37 1.04 -14.35
C SER A 114 -4.22 1.45 -13.43
N PRO A 115 -3.29 2.31 -13.89
CA PRO A 115 -2.19 2.79 -13.08
C PRO A 115 -2.69 3.64 -11.90
N LEU A 116 -1.86 3.75 -10.86
CA LEU A 116 -2.11 4.71 -9.78
C LEU A 116 -2.10 6.13 -10.34
N GLU A 117 -2.98 6.98 -9.83
CA GLU A 117 -3.05 8.38 -10.23
C GLU A 117 -1.79 9.14 -9.80
N ASN A 118 -1.30 10.05 -10.64
CA ASN A 118 -0.10 10.83 -10.33
C ASN A 118 -0.23 11.61 -9.01
N ASN A 119 -1.41 12.17 -8.73
CA ASN A 119 -1.66 12.90 -7.50
C ASN A 119 -1.64 11.99 -6.26
N PHE A 120 -2.11 10.75 -6.38
CA PHE A 120 -2.00 9.74 -5.33
C PHE A 120 -0.52 9.44 -4.99
N VAL A 121 0.28 9.21 -6.02
CA VAL A 121 1.72 8.93 -5.86
C VAL A 121 2.49 10.14 -5.33
N ALA A 122 2.09 11.36 -5.73
CA ALA A 122 2.70 12.60 -5.27
C ALA A 122 2.26 13.03 -3.86
N HIS A 123 1.27 12.36 -3.26
CA HIS A 123 0.80 12.73 -1.93
C HIS A 123 1.87 12.46 -0.86
N PRO A 124 2.19 13.41 0.04
CA PRO A 124 3.28 13.26 1.03
C PRO A 124 3.17 12.01 1.89
N PHE A 125 1.95 11.62 2.27
CA PHE A 125 1.71 10.40 3.04
C PHE A 125 2.10 9.12 2.29
N PHE A 126 1.95 9.09 0.96
CA PHE A 126 2.36 7.94 0.16
C PHE A 126 3.85 7.63 0.30
N SER A 127 4.68 8.65 0.14
CA SER A 127 6.14 8.51 0.29
C SER A 127 6.52 8.14 1.73
N ALA A 128 5.92 8.80 2.72
CA ALA A 128 6.16 8.52 4.13
C ALA A 128 5.81 7.06 4.48
N LEU A 129 4.69 6.56 3.96
CA LEU A 129 4.24 5.18 4.16
C LEU A 129 5.23 4.17 3.58
N LEU A 130 5.62 4.32 2.32
CA LEU A 130 6.52 3.37 1.66
C LEU A 130 7.92 3.35 2.28
N LEU A 131 8.47 4.52 2.57
CA LEU A 131 9.78 4.60 3.21
C LEU A 131 9.75 4.04 4.63
N GLY A 132 8.70 4.35 5.41
CA GLY A 132 8.53 3.84 6.75
C GLY A 132 8.35 2.32 6.81
N LEU A 133 7.59 1.74 5.89
CA LEU A 133 7.45 0.29 5.78
C LEU A 133 8.77 -0.36 5.34
N GLY A 134 9.46 0.22 4.36
CA GLY A 134 10.76 -0.28 3.91
C GLY A 134 11.80 -0.28 5.03
N GLU A 135 11.85 0.78 5.84
CA GLU A 135 12.72 0.85 7.02
C GLU A 135 12.35 -0.20 8.08
N MET A 136 11.06 -0.40 8.31
CA MET A 136 10.57 -1.45 9.21
C MET A 136 11.04 -2.84 8.75
N TYR A 137 10.92 -3.15 7.45
CA TYR A 137 11.40 -4.40 6.89
C TYR A 137 12.92 -4.54 6.91
N ASN A 138 13.67 -3.44 6.73
CA ASN A 138 15.12 -3.43 6.95
C ASN A 138 15.47 -3.90 8.37
N GLN A 139 14.77 -3.36 9.37
CA GLN A 139 14.96 -3.79 10.76
C GLN A 139 14.54 -5.24 10.97
N VAL A 140 13.41 -5.69 10.40
CA VAL A 140 12.97 -7.10 10.50
C VAL A 140 14.01 -8.05 9.94
N CYS A 141 14.57 -7.74 8.77
CA CYS A 141 15.54 -8.60 8.08
C CYS A 141 16.98 -8.40 8.58
N GLY A 142 17.25 -7.35 9.35
CA GLY A 142 18.60 -6.99 9.81
C GLY A 142 19.54 -6.56 8.67
N THR A 143 19.00 -5.98 7.61
CA THR A 143 19.74 -5.56 6.43
C THR A 143 19.16 -4.26 5.84
N ALA A 144 20.02 -3.47 5.20
CA ALA A 144 19.59 -2.35 4.37
C ALA A 144 19.37 -2.85 2.94
N ALA A 145 18.12 -3.01 2.54
CA ALA A 145 17.76 -3.54 1.24
C ALA A 145 16.98 -2.53 0.40
N THR A 146 17.01 -2.75 -0.90
CA THR A 146 16.05 -2.17 -1.84
C THR A 146 14.84 -3.11 -1.92
N TRP A 147 13.64 -2.56 -1.76
CA TRP A 147 12.39 -3.30 -1.75
C TRP A 147 11.59 -3.05 -3.01
N ILE A 148 10.92 -4.08 -3.50
CA ILE A 148 9.89 -3.92 -4.54
C ILE A 148 8.53 -3.89 -3.85
N ALA A 149 7.88 -2.73 -3.89
CA ALA A 149 6.53 -2.54 -3.37
C ALA A 149 5.51 -2.66 -4.51
N ARG A 150 4.62 -3.64 -4.44
CA ARG A 150 3.48 -3.81 -5.35
C ARG A 150 2.21 -3.36 -4.63
N LEU A 151 1.59 -2.31 -5.13
CA LEU A 151 0.48 -1.64 -4.47
C LEU A 151 -0.83 -1.89 -5.19
N HIS A 152 -1.81 -2.33 -4.44
CA HIS A 152 -3.16 -2.62 -4.90
C HIS A 152 -4.19 -1.91 -4.01
N PRO A 153 -4.35 -0.57 -4.09
CA PRO A 153 -5.49 0.04 -3.43
C PRO A 153 -6.77 -0.54 -4.04
N TYR A 154 -7.66 -1.02 -3.20
CA TYR A 154 -8.94 -1.55 -3.65
C TYR A 154 -10.07 -1.14 -2.73
N ARG A 155 -11.27 -1.09 -3.28
CA ARG A 155 -12.52 -0.82 -2.58
C ARG A 155 -13.55 -1.88 -2.93
N ILE A 156 -14.19 -2.42 -1.91
CA ILE A 156 -15.35 -3.29 -2.07
C ILE A 156 -16.60 -2.44 -1.83
N LYS A 157 -17.49 -2.38 -2.81
CA LYS A 157 -18.81 -1.77 -2.67
C LYS A 157 -19.84 -2.84 -2.36
N ALA A 158 -20.68 -2.59 -1.37
CA ALA A 158 -21.87 -3.38 -1.10
C ALA A 158 -23.09 -2.48 -1.33
N GLU A 159 -24.06 -2.95 -2.09
CA GLU A 159 -25.31 -2.27 -2.36
C GLU A 159 -26.47 -3.15 -1.87
N LEU A 160 -27.68 -2.58 -1.76
CA LEU A 160 -28.82 -3.26 -1.15
C LEU A 160 -29.13 -4.65 -1.76
N HIS A 161 -28.87 -4.82 -3.05
CA HIS A 161 -29.11 -6.08 -3.78
C HIS A 161 -27.85 -6.68 -4.40
N VAL A 162 -26.67 -6.08 -4.16
CA VAL A 162 -25.39 -6.53 -4.68
C VAL A 162 -24.39 -6.60 -3.52
N PRO A 163 -24.31 -7.73 -2.83
CA PRO A 163 -23.39 -7.88 -1.70
C PRO A 163 -21.93 -7.81 -2.22
N GLY A 164 -21.12 -6.98 -1.58
CA GLY A 164 -19.68 -6.98 -1.81
C GLY A 164 -19.04 -8.19 -1.14
N LYS A 165 -18.12 -8.85 -1.83
CA LYS A 165 -17.34 -9.98 -1.30
C LYS A 165 -15.88 -9.58 -1.16
N PRO A 166 -15.38 -9.32 0.05
CA PRO A 166 -13.96 -8.94 0.26
C PRO A 166 -12.99 -10.03 -0.19
N THR A 167 -13.33 -11.30 0.07
CA THR A 167 -12.53 -12.47 -0.26
C THR A 167 -13.42 -13.53 -0.92
N PRO A 168 -13.75 -13.39 -2.23
CA PRO A 168 -14.62 -14.36 -2.92
C PRO A 168 -14.04 -15.77 -2.92
N GLU A 169 -12.72 -15.91 -2.83
CA GLU A 169 -11.96 -17.15 -2.71
C GLU A 169 -12.08 -17.80 -1.30
N GLY A 170 -12.66 -17.08 -0.32
CA GLY A 170 -12.66 -17.48 1.08
C GLY A 170 -11.33 -17.19 1.78
N ARG A 171 -11.09 -17.87 2.90
CA ARG A 171 -9.82 -17.72 3.66
C ARG A 171 -8.67 -18.32 2.88
N HIS A 172 -7.65 -17.52 2.62
CA HIS A 172 -6.44 -17.95 1.91
C HIS A 172 -5.22 -17.24 2.49
N ARG A 173 -4.04 -17.71 2.10
CA ARG A 173 -2.77 -17.02 2.36
C ARG A 173 -2.37 -16.34 1.06
N ASP A 174 -2.06 -15.05 1.14
CA ASP A 174 -1.43 -14.37 0.03
C ASP A 174 0.00 -14.89 -0.14
N GLY A 175 0.34 -15.24 -1.36
CA GLY A 175 1.68 -15.61 -1.74
C GLY A 175 2.36 -14.47 -2.51
N VAL A 176 3.69 -14.45 -2.46
CA VAL A 176 4.54 -13.55 -3.24
C VAL A 176 5.53 -14.38 -4.05
N ASP A 177 5.83 -13.93 -5.27
CA ASP A 177 6.89 -14.48 -6.11
C ASP A 177 8.24 -13.88 -5.72
#